data_4e5d83f3a309fb51dc5073965ada5d56
#
_entry.id   4e5d83f3a309fb51dc5073965ada5d56
#
_cell.length_a   1.000
_cell.length_b   1.000
_cell.length_c   1.000
_cell.angle_alpha   90.00
_cell.angle_beta   90.00
_cell.angle_gamma   90.00
#
_symmetry.space_group_name_H-M   'P 1'
#
loop_
_entity.id
_entity.type
_entity.pdbx_description
1 polymer ?
#
loop_
_entity_poly.entity_id
_entity_poly.type
_entity_poly.pdbx_seq_one_letter_code
_entity_poly.pdbx_strand_id
1 'polypeptide(L)'
;MNVVIDGNIGSGKTTQLDMLERKGWFVKREPIDKWPLELFYNNMSRWAFLLQIRILQTIRPQKSGVTIYERGLLSTRHVFWEWLVSKKMVTEAEHVTYEAAYERYVWYPDVYIYLAKPVELSYEHVQKRHQTGDSSVTLEYMKELAELYEKMLPRVPCCVHVINANRTPEEIHAEVLDVLSLYTPRDGVFVSDDRRSKV
;
A
#
# COMPACT_ATOMS: atom_id res chain seq x y z
N MET A 1 2.85 4.67 -16.47
CA MET A 1 1.96 5.20 -15.42
C MET A 1 1.99 4.25 -14.23
N ASN A 2 2.19 4.77 -13.02
CA ASN A 2 2.18 4.01 -11.78
C ASN A 2 0.94 4.42 -10.97
N VAL A 3 0.04 3.47 -10.72
CA VAL A 3 -1.16 3.66 -9.91
C VAL A 3 -0.96 2.98 -8.57
N VAL A 4 -1.34 3.64 -7.49
CA VAL A 4 -1.32 3.04 -6.15
C VAL A 4 -2.76 2.79 -5.71
N ILE A 5 -3.07 1.56 -5.30
CA ILE A 5 -4.28 1.22 -4.53
C ILE A 5 -3.88 1.07 -3.08
N ASP A 6 -4.40 1.94 -2.23
CA ASP A 6 -4.06 2.00 -0.82
C ASP A 6 -5.31 2.01 0.08
N GLY A 7 -5.11 1.95 1.36
CA GLY A 7 -6.15 1.90 2.38
C GLY A 7 -5.66 1.15 3.62
N ASN A 8 -6.40 1.21 4.69
CA ASN A 8 -6.04 0.58 5.95
C ASN A 8 -5.88 -0.94 5.82
N ILE A 9 -5.33 -1.60 6.82
CA ILE A 9 -5.25 -3.07 6.90
C ILE A 9 -6.68 -3.62 6.79
N GLY A 10 -6.90 -4.67 5.99
CA GLY A 10 -8.23 -5.27 5.80
C GLY A 10 -9.20 -4.50 4.90
N SER A 11 -8.79 -3.41 4.23
CA SER A 11 -9.67 -2.61 3.36
C SER A 11 -10.05 -3.28 2.03
N GLY A 12 -9.43 -4.41 1.67
CA GLY A 12 -9.74 -5.15 0.44
C GLY A 12 -8.79 -4.89 -0.74
N LYS A 13 -7.63 -4.26 -0.52
CA LYS A 13 -6.63 -4.00 -1.57
C LYS A 13 -6.27 -5.24 -2.37
N THR A 14 -5.82 -6.28 -1.70
CA THR A 14 -5.39 -7.54 -2.35
C THR A 14 -6.50 -8.13 -3.20
N THR A 15 -7.76 -8.10 -2.73
CA THR A 15 -8.91 -8.57 -3.51
C THR A 15 -9.06 -7.77 -4.82
N GLN A 16 -8.90 -6.45 -4.78
CA GLN A 16 -8.98 -5.63 -5.99
C GLN A 16 -7.82 -5.92 -6.94
N LEU A 17 -6.60 -6.11 -6.42
CA LEU A 17 -5.47 -6.48 -7.26
C LEU A 17 -5.66 -7.86 -7.91
N ASP A 18 -6.21 -8.83 -7.20
CA ASP A 18 -6.52 -10.16 -7.77
C ASP A 18 -7.53 -10.06 -8.91
N MET A 19 -8.56 -9.22 -8.77
CA MET A 19 -9.57 -9.00 -9.80
C MET A 19 -8.98 -8.26 -11.02
N LEU A 20 -8.10 -7.29 -10.79
CA LEU A 20 -7.40 -6.56 -11.85
C LEU A 20 -6.44 -7.49 -12.62
N GLU A 21 -5.67 -8.31 -11.93
CA GLU A 21 -4.74 -9.27 -12.56
C GLU A 21 -5.49 -10.28 -13.45
N ARG A 22 -6.64 -10.79 -13.00
CA ARG A 22 -7.51 -11.67 -13.82
C ARG A 22 -8.02 -11.00 -15.08
N LYS A 23 -8.10 -9.68 -15.11
CA LYS A 23 -8.47 -8.87 -16.30
C LYS A 23 -7.25 -8.47 -17.15
N GLY A 24 -6.05 -8.93 -16.82
CA GLY A 24 -4.83 -8.69 -17.59
C GLY A 24 -4.05 -7.43 -17.19
N TRP A 25 -4.43 -6.75 -16.09
CA TRP A 25 -3.64 -5.64 -15.58
C TRP A 25 -2.35 -6.13 -14.95
N PHE A 26 -1.27 -5.36 -15.13
CA PHE A 26 -0.01 -5.65 -14.45
C PHE A 26 -0.04 -5.10 -13.03
N VAL A 27 0.02 -5.98 -12.04
CA VAL A 27 -0.05 -5.63 -10.61
C VAL A 27 1.25 -5.95 -9.90
N LYS A 28 1.59 -5.13 -8.92
CA LYS A 28 2.70 -5.37 -7.98
C LYS A 28 2.17 -5.37 -6.57
N ARG A 29 2.22 -6.53 -5.93
CA ARG A 29 1.84 -6.71 -4.53
C ARG A 29 2.98 -6.31 -3.59
N GLU A 30 2.64 -6.06 -2.35
CA GLU A 30 3.63 -5.95 -1.29
C GLU A 30 4.45 -7.24 -1.22
N PRO A 31 5.79 -7.19 -1.35
CA PRO A 31 6.63 -8.39 -1.29
C PRO A 31 6.87 -8.81 0.17
N ILE A 32 5.81 -9.18 0.87
CA ILE A 32 5.80 -9.52 2.30
C ILE A 32 6.72 -10.68 2.65
N ASP A 33 6.99 -11.57 1.71
CA ASP A 33 7.95 -12.68 1.81
C ASP A 33 9.41 -12.19 1.99
N LYS A 34 9.70 -10.96 1.55
CA LYS A 34 11.03 -10.32 1.67
C LYS A 34 11.17 -9.45 2.92
N TRP A 35 10.11 -9.32 3.70
CA TRP A 35 10.05 -8.44 4.86
C TRP A 35 10.11 -9.24 6.16
N PRO A 36 10.84 -8.78 7.19
CA PRO A 36 10.95 -9.46 8.48
C PRO A 36 9.69 -9.25 9.34
N LEU A 37 8.49 -9.53 8.78
CA LEU A 37 7.22 -9.24 9.45
C LEU A 37 7.04 -10.04 10.74
N GLU A 38 7.39 -11.32 10.75
CA GLU A 38 7.31 -12.15 11.95
C GLU A 38 8.20 -11.61 13.08
N LEU A 39 9.43 -11.23 12.76
CA LEU A 39 10.34 -10.62 13.72
C LEU A 39 9.81 -9.29 14.24
N PHE A 40 9.24 -8.48 13.34
CA PHE A 40 8.65 -7.19 13.70
C PHE A 40 7.47 -7.37 14.66
N TYR A 41 6.52 -8.24 14.36
CA TYR A 41 5.37 -8.46 15.23
C TYR A 41 5.76 -9.09 16.59
N ASN A 42 6.83 -9.88 16.65
CA ASN A 42 7.35 -10.42 17.90
C ASN A 42 8.04 -9.36 18.77
N ASN A 43 8.68 -8.35 18.16
CA ASN A 43 9.31 -7.24 18.88
C ASN A 43 9.38 -5.99 17.99
N MET A 44 8.33 -5.20 18.00
CA MET A 44 8.19 -4.05 17.11
C MET A 44 9.32 -3.03 17.28
N SER A 45 9.67 -2.66 18.51
CA SER A 45 10.74 -1.67 18.77
C SER A 45 12.09 -2.12 18.25
N ARG A 46 12.38 -3.42 18.30
CA ARG A 46 13.66 -3.97 17.83
C ARG A 46 13.74 -3.99 16.30
N TRP A 47 12.63 -4.23 15.62
CA TRP A 47 12.64 -4.54 14.18
C TRP A 47 11.97 -3.47 13.33
N ALA A 48 11.37 -2.42 13.93
CA ALA A 48 10.66 -1.36 13.23
C ALA A 48 11.52 -0.69 12.14
N PHE A 49 12.71 -0.21 12.52
CA PHE A 49 13.61 0.46 11.59
C PHE A 49 14.04 -0.45 10.43
N LEU A 50 14.46 -1.70 10.74
CA LEU A 50 14.89 -2.62 9.69
C LEU A 50 13.74 -2.95 8.72
N LEU A 51 12.53 -3.20 9.23
CA LEU A 51 11.36 -3.45 8.40
C LEU A 51 11.11 -2.28 7.45
N GLN A 52 11.07 -1.07 7.96
CA GLN A 52 10.76 0.11 7.16
C GLN A 52 11.83 0.40 6.10
N ILE A 53 13.11 0.21 6.42
CA ILE A 53 14.19 0.29 5.42
C ILE A 53 14.03 -0.79 4.34
N ARG A 54 13.65 -2.01 4.69
CA ARG A 54 13.38 -3.08 3.70
C ARG A 54 12.21 -2.75 2.79
N ILE A 55 11.16 -2.14 3.33
CA ILE A 55 10.01 -1.67 2.52
C ILE A 55 10.50 -0.64 1.50
N LEU A 56 11.23 0.39 1.94
CA LEU A 56 11.79 1.42 1.04
C LEU A 56 12.65 0.81 -0.08
N GLN A 57 13.40 -0.25 0.20
CA GLN A 57 14.27 -0.89 -0.78
C GLN A 57 13.53 -1.74 -1.80
N THR A 58 12.35 -2.24 -1.48
CA THR A 58 11.65 -3.26 -2.28
C THR A 58 10.52 -2.71 -3.14
N ILE A 59 9.88 -1.61 -2.74
CA ILE A 59 8.82 -0.97 -3.50
C ILE A 59 9.42 0.02 -4.50
N ARG A 60 9.51 -0.38 -5.78
CA ARG A 60 10.13 0.41 -6.85
C ARG A 60 9.16 0.72 -7.97
N PRO A 61 9.15 1.97 -8.51
CA PRO A 61 8.30 2.33 -9.62
C PRO A 61 8.74 1.61 -10.90
N GLN A 62 7.79 1.35 -11.78
CA GLN A 62 8.06 0.86 -13.12
C GLN A 62 8.28 2.03 -14.06
N LYS A 63 9.23 1.86 -15.01
CA LYS A 63 9.61 2.94 -15.94
C LYS A 63 8.70 3.01 -17.17
N SER A 64 8.00 1.93 -17.51
CA SER A 64 7.17 1.84 -18.72
C SER A 64 5.87 1.09 -18.43
N GLY A 65 4.86 1.31 -19.28
CA GLY A 65 3.55 0.68 -19.16
C GLY A 65 2.71 1.25 -18.01
N VAL A 66 1.59 0.57 -17.73
CA VAL A 66 0.74 0.85 -16.57
C VAL A 66 0.97 -0.23 -15.53
N THR A 67 1.29 0.17 -14.32
CA THR A 67 1.50 -0.75 -13.20
C THR A 67 0.66 -0.31 -12.01
N ILE A 68 -0.06 -1.26 -11.41
CA ILE A 68 -0.91 -1.02 -10.25
C ILE A 68 -0.22 -1.64 -9.03
N TYR A 69 0.03 -0.83 -8.02
CA TYR A 69 0.75 -1.22 -6.80
C TYR A 69 -0.23 -1.42 -5.64
N GLU A 70 -0.02 -2.49 -4.89
CA GLU A 70 -0.58 -2.61 -3.56
C GLU A 70 0.25 -1.76 -2.61
N ARG A 71 -0.31 -0.63 -2.17
CA ARG A 71 0.36 0.36 -1.33
C ARG A 71 1.60 1.01 -1.98
N GLY A 72 1.95 2.17 -1.50
CA GLY A 72 3.11 2.93 -1.97
C GLY A 72 3.94 3.50 -0.83
N LEU A 73 5.02 4.21 -1.19
CA LEU A 73 5.92 4.77 -0.18
C LEU A 73 5.33 5.96 0.59
N LEU A 74 4.26 6.58 0.08
CA LEU A 74 3.59 7.69 0.79
C LEU A 74 2.98 7.21 2.11
N SER A 75 2.17 6.16 2.08
CA SER A 75 1.59 5.61 3.31
C SER A 75 2.65 4.93 4.19
N THR A 76 3.67 4.31 3.60
CA THR A 76 4.81 3.78 4.35
C THR A 76 5.43 4.86 5.23
N ARG A 77 5.67 6.07 4.68
CA ARG A 77 6.27 7.19 5.42
C ARG A 77 5.26 7.92 6.31
N HIS A 78 4.11 8.33 5.77
CA HIS A 78 3.20 9.26 6.44
C HIS A 78 2.13 8.59 7.31
N VAL A 79 2.05 7.25 7.27
CA VAL A 79 1.14 6.47 8.12
C VAL A 79 1.94 5.53 9.02
N PHE A 80 2.58 4.52 8.45
CA PHE A 80 3.23 3.46 9.25
C PHE A 80 4.46 3.96 10.00
N TRP A 81 5.34 4.72 9.34
CA TRP A 81 6.51 5.29 10.00
C TRP A 81 6.14 6.34 11.04
N GLU A 82 5.21 7.24 10.74
CA GLU A 82 4.71 8.23 11.70
C GLU A 82 4.12 7.57 12.95
N TRP A 83 3.39 6.47 12.76
CA TRP A 83 2.87 5.69 13.87
C TRP A 83 4.00 5.16 14.76
N LEU A 84 5.03 4.56 14.18
CA LEU A 84 6.18 4.03 14.92
C LEU A 84 6.93 5.12 15.69
N VAL A 85 7.10 6.29 15.08
CA VAL A 85 7.72 7.47 15.74
C VAL A 85 6.84 7.95 16.91
N SER A 86 5.54 8.07 16.71
CA SER A 86 4.60 8.51 17.76
C SER A 86 4.57 7.58 18.97
N LYS A 87 4.79 6.29 18.74
CA LYS A 87 4.90 5.25 19.79
C LYS A 87 6.30 5.12 20.39
N LYS A 88 7.25 5.96 19.98
CA LYS A 88 8.65 5.91 20.41
C LYS A 88 9.32 4.53 20.21
N MET A 89 8.92 3.86 19.13
CA MET A 89 9.46 2.55 18.75
C MET A 89 10.74 2.65 17.93
N VAL A 90 11.17 3.84 17.59
CA VAL A 90 12.41 4.15 16.87
C VAL A 90 13.16 5.25 17.60
N THR A 91 14.48 5.20 17.53
CA THR A 91 15.36 6.22 18.09
C THR A 91 15.48 7.42 17.16
N GLU A 92 15.95 8.57 17.68
CA GLU A 92 16.21 9.76 16.87
C GLU A 92 17.22 9.49 15.73
N ALA A 93 18.27 8.71 16.01
CA ALA A 93 19.27 8.34 15.00
C ALA A 93 18.66 7.48 13.88
N GLU A 94 17.76 6.55 14.22
CA GLU A 94 17.02 5.76 13.23
C GLU A 94 16.05 6.63 12.44
N HIS A 95 15.40 7.60 13.09
CA HIS A 95 14.50 8.54 12.42
C HIS A 95 15.25 9.38 11.38
N VAL A 96 16.35 10.01 11.74
CA VAL A 96 17.18 10.79 10.80
C VAL A 96 17.68 9.91 9.64
N THR A 97 18.11 8.69 9.93
CA THR A 97 18.58 7.75 8.91
C THR A 97 17.47 7.31 7.96
N TYR A 98 16.27 7.06 8.50
CA TYR A 98 15.10 6.70 7.69
C TYR A 98 14.68 7.84 6.76
N GLU A 99 14.63 9.08 7.25
CA GLU A 99 14.29 10.24 6.42
C GLU A 99 15.24 10.39 5.24
N ALA A 100 16.55 10.31 5.48
CA ALA A 100 17.55 10.37 4.40
C ALA A 100 17.40 9.20 3.39
N ALA A 101 17.04 8.01 3.87
CA ALA A 101 16.75 6.88 3.00
C ALA A 101 15.44 7.10 2.22
N TYR A 102 14.39 7.61 2.87
CA TYR A 102 13.12 7.91 2.23
C TYR A 102 13.28 8.90 1.09
N GLU A 103 13.97 10.02 1.29
CA GLU A 103 14.27 11.02 0.25
C GLU A 103 14.94 10.39 -0.98
N ARG A 104 15.82 9.42 -0.78
CA ARG A 104 16.52 8.72 -1.87
C ARG A 104 15.62 7.75 -2.63
N TYR A 105 14.63 7.15 -1.96
CA TYR A 105 13.82 6.06 -2.51
C TYR A 105 12.41 6.46 -2.89
N VAL A 106 11.91 7.60 -2.40
CA VAL A 106 10.56 8.04 -2.67
C VAL A 106 10.31 8.19 -4.16
N TRP A 107 9.13 7.78 -4.54
CA TRP A 107 8.53 8.05 -5.85
C TRP A 107 7.05 8.35 -5.63
N TYR A 108 6.50 9.13 -6.53
CA TYR A 108 5.11 9.54 -6.46
C TYR A 108 4.32 8.81 -7.54
N PRO A 109 3.14 8.26 -7.21
CA PRO A 109 2.25 7.68 -8.20
C PRO A 109 1.65 8.77 -9.09
N ASP A 110 1.25 8.38 -10.29
CA ASP A 110 0.47 9.25 -11.18
C ASP A 110 -0.99 9.34 -10.72
N VAL A 111 -1.51 8.27 -10.12
CA VAL A 111 -2.88 8.16 -9.59
C VAL A 111 -2.85 7.43 -8.26
N TYR A 112 -3.60 7.92 -7.29
CA TYR A 112 -3.75 7.32 -5.97
C TYR A 112 -5.21 6.95 -5.73
N ILE A 113 -5.51 5.67 -5.56
CA ILE A 113 -6.84 5.16 -5.24
C ILE A 113 -6.85 4.73 -3.78
N TYR A 114 -7.69 5.38 -2.97
CA TYR A 114 -7.83 5.06 -1.55
C TYR A 114 -9.13 4.31 -1.29
N LEU A 115 -9.02 3.09 -0.78
CA LEU A 115 -10.16 2.27 -0.37
C LEU A 115 -10.61 2.66 1.04
N ALA A 116 -11.61 3.53 1.13
CA ALA A 116 -12.18 4.00 2.38
C ALA A 116 -13.18 2.95 2.93
N LYS A 117 -12.75 2.22 3.95
CA LYS A 117 -13.57 1.21 4.64
C LYS A 117 -13.64 1.54 6.13
N PRO A 118 -14.82 1.42 6.79
CA PRO A 118 -14.93 1.54 8.23
C PRO A 118 -13.92 0.64 8.96
N VAL A 119 -13.27 1.18 9.98
CA VAL A 119 -12.17 0.48 10.66
C VAL A 119 -12.63 -0.80 11.31
N GLU A 120 -13.82 -0.80 11.90
CA GLU A 120 -14.43 -1.97 12.54
C GLU A 120 -14.64 -3.12 11.55
N LEU A 121 -15.16 -2.82 10.36
CA LEU A 121 -15.37 -3.82 9.31
C LEU A 121 -14.04 -4.32 8.72
N SER A 122 -13.05 -3.43 8.63
CA SER A 122 -11.70 -3.81 8.22
C SER A 122 -11.05 -4.73 9.25
N TYR A 123 -11.23 -4.45 10.53
CA TYR A 123 -10.75 -5.28 11.64
C TYR A 123 -11.39 -6.68 11.64
N GLU A 124 -12.71 -6.76 11.44
CA GLU A 124 -13.39 -8.06 11.30
C GLU A 124 -12.82 -8.88 10.13
N HIS A 125 -12.47 -8.25 9.01
CA HIS A 125 -11.84 -8.94 7.88
C HIS A 125 -10.45 -9.46 8.24
N VAL A 126 -9.64 -8.67 8.98
CA VAL A 126 -8.32 -9.09 9.46
C VAL A 126 -8.45 -10.32 10.36
N GLN A 127 -9.41 -10.32 11.30
CA GLN A 127 -9.62 -11.45 12.21
C GLN A 127 -10.06 -12.73 11.49
N LYS A 128 -10.74 -12.62 10.35
CA LYS A 128 -11.25 -13.77 9.57
C LYS A 128 -10.20 -14.36 8.60
N ARG A 129 -9.22 -13.58 8.14
CA ARG A 129 -8.29 -14.04 7.09
C ARG A 129 -7.09 -14.85 7.60
N HIS A 130 -6.74 -14.75 8.89
CA HIS A 130 -5.66 -15.50 9.54
C HIS A 130 -4.29 -15.44 8.83
N GLN A 131 -3.88 -14.28 8.32
CA GLN A 131 -2.55 -14.10 7.75
C GLN A 131 -1.49 -13.90 8.85
N THR A 132 -0.22 -14.17 8.51
CA THR A 132 0.91 -13.93 9.41
C THR A 132 0.91 -12.48 9.90
N GLY A 133 0.93 -12.30 11.23
CA GLY A 133 0.90 -10.99 11.88
C GLY A 133 -0.49 -10.46 12.22
N ASP A 134 -1.57 -11.03 11.69
CA ASP A 134 -2.95 -10.57 11.97
C ASP A 134 -3.31 -10.64 13.47
N SER A 135 -2.76 -11.62 14.20
CA SER A 135 -2.97 -11.75 15.66
C SER A 135 -2.42 -10.58 16.46
N SER A 136 -1.48 -9.82 15.90
CA SER A 136 -0.88 -8.63 16.53
C SER A 136 -1.58 -7.33 16.12
N VAL A 137 -2.52 -7.38 15.17
CA VAL A 137 -3.28 -6.22 14.72
C VAL A 137 -4.46 -6.00 15.66
N THR A 138 -4.48 -4.88 16.36
CA THR A 138 -5.58 -4.47 17.24
C THR A 138 -6.49 -3.44 16.57
N LEU A 139 -7.74 -3.36 17.02
CA LEU A 139 -8.67 -2.33 16.54
C LEU A 139 -8.13 -0.92 16.82
N GLU A 140 -7.51 -0.71 17.98
CA GLU A 140 -6.91 0.59 18.34
C GLU A 140 -5.79 0.97 17.38
N TYR A 141 -4.87 0.05 17.09
CA TYR A 141 -3.83 0.27 16.08
C TYR A 141 -4.43 0.70 14.73
N MET A 142 -5.48 0.02 14.28
CA MET A 142 -6.12 0.36 13.00
C MET A 142 -6.83 1.72 13.04
N LYS A 143 -7.38 2.14 14.18
CA LYS A 143 -7.96 3.49 14.34
C LYS A 143 -6.89 4.57 14.25
N GLU A 144 -5.76 4.37 14.93
CA GLU A 144 -4.63 5.31 14.85
C GLU A 144 -4.07 5.42 13.42
N LEU A 145 -3.98 4.30 12.69
CA LEU A 145 -3.59 4.33 11.28
C LEU A 145 -4.61 5.10 10.43
N ALA A 146 -5.91 4.93 10.67
CA ALA A 146 -6.95 5.64 9.93
C ALA A 146 -6.83 7.16 10.10
N GLU A 147 -6.58 7.66 11.31
CA GLU A 147 -6.32 9.08 11.57
C GLU A 147 -5.10 9.61 10.81
N LEU A 148 -4.04 8.80 10.68
CA LEU A 148 -2.85 9.17 9.93
C LEU A 148 -3.13 9.17 8.41
N TYR A 149 -3.95 8.26 7.90
CA TYR A 149 -4.43 8.31 6.51
C TYR A 149 -5.23 9.59 6.24
N GLU A 150 -6.15 9.98 7.12
CA GLU A 150 -6.92 11.23 6.99
C GLU A 150 -6.02 12.46 6.91
N LYS A 151 -4.93 12.50 7.69
CA LYS A 151 -3.94 13.57 7.66
C LYS A 151 -3.07 13.54 6.40
N MET A 152 -2.79 12.37 5.85
CA MET A 152 -1.95 12.18 4.67
C MET A 152 -2.68 12.50 3.37
N LEU A 153 -3.91 12.01 3.20
CA LEU A 153 -4.65 12.08 1.93
C LEU A 153 -4.71 13.47 1.29
N PRO A 154 -4.98 14.57 2.04
CA PRO A 154 -5.00 15.91 1.46
C PRO A 154 -3.64 16.43 0.97
N ARG A 155 -2.55 15.73 1.32
CA ARG A 155 -1.17 16.11 0.99
C ARG A 155 -0.55 15.23 -0.09
N VAL A 156 -1.29 14.26 -0.60
CA VAL A 156 -0.83 13.39 -1.70
C VAL A 156 -0.64 14.25 -2.97
N PRO A 157 0.55 14.24 -3.60
CA PRO A 157 0.88 15.19 -4.67
C PRO A 157 0.43 14.72 -6.06
N CYS A 158 -0.68 13.97 -6.15
CA CYS A 158 -1.30 13.53 -7.40
C CYS A 158 -2.82 13.45 -7.26
N CYS A 159 -3.52 13.06 -8.32
CA CYS A 159 -4.96 12.83 -8.26
C CYS A 159 -5.29 11.70 -7.29
N VAL A 160 -6.13 11.99 -6.29
CA VAL A 160 -6.62 11.03 -5.29
C VAL A 160 -8.07 10.71 -5.56
N HIS A 161 -8.38 9.43 -5.72
CA HIS A 161 -9.74 8.91 -5.81
C HIS A 161 -10.07 8.12 -4.55
N VAL A 162 -11.06 8.60 -3.81
CA VAL A 162 -11.54 7.92 -2.59
C VAL A 162 -12.74 7.06 -2.96
N ILE A 163 -12.58 5.74 -2.86
CA ILE A 163 -13.62 4.76 -3.17
C ILE A 163 -14.21 4.23 -1.87
N ASN A 164 -15.53 4.31 -1.73
CA ASN A 164 -16.23 3.69 -0.61
C ASN A 164 -16.10 2.15 -0.70
N ALA A 165 -15.31 1.57 0.21
CA ALA A 165 -15.04 0.14 0.27
C ALA A 165 -15.97 -0.62 1.26
N ASN A 166 -17.06 -0.01 1.70
CA ASN A 166 -18.15 -0.66 2.43
C ASN A 166 -19.25 -1.15 1.48
N ARG A 167 -18.84 -1.92 0.47
CA ARG A 167 -19.68 -2.50 -0.59
C ARG A 167 -19.13 -3.87 -0.99
N THR A 168 -19.78 -4.55 -1.92
CA THR A 168 -19.27 -5.81 -2.46
C THR A 168 -17.95 -5.62 -3.23
N PRO A 169 -17.06 -6.63 -3.28
CA PRO A 169 -15.84 -6.55 -4.07
C PRO A 169 -16.06 -6.17 -5.53
N GLU A 170 -17.16 -6.63 -6.14
CA GLU A 170 -17.54 -6.39 -7.53
C GLU A 170 -17.92 -4.92 -7.77
N GLU A 171 -18.69 -4.32 -6.86
CA GLU A 171 -19.07 -2.89 -6.95
C GLU A 171 -17.84 -1.98 -6.78
N ILE A 172 -16.95 -2.31 -5.83
CA ILE A 172 -15.68 -1.60 -5.64
C ILE A 172 -14.82 -1.75 -6.90
N HIS A 173 -14.75 -2.95 -7.46
CA HIS A 173 -13.97 -3.22 -8.66
C HIS A 173 -14.46 -2.44 -9.87
N ALA A 174 -15.77 -2.33 -10.06
CA ALA A 174 -16.34 -1.52 -11.13
C ALA A 174 -15.88 -0.05 -11.03
N GLU A 175 -15.93 0.54 -9.83
CA GLU A 175 -15.48 1.92 -9.62
C GLU A 175 -13.94 2.07 -9.78
N VAL A 176 -13.16 1.07 -9.36
CA VAL A 176 -11.71 1.04 -9.62
C VAL A 176 -11.43 1.06 -11.14
N LEU A 177 -12.17 0.27 -11.93
CA LEU A 177 -12.03 0.26 -13.39
C LEU A 177 -12.47 1.58 -14.02
N ASP A 178 -13.53 2.20 -13.53
CA ASP A 178 -13.98 3.52 -13.99
C ASP A 178 -12.88 4.56 -13.77
N VAL A 179 -12.26 4.59 -12.57
CA VAL A 179 -11.12 5.46 -12.29
C VAL A 179 -9.96 5.18 -13.25
N LEU A 180 -9.57 3.92 -13.43
CA LEU A 180 -8.47 3.56 -14.33
C LEU A 180 -8.75 3.99 -15.78
N SER A 181 -10.00 3.91 -16.22
CA SER A 181 -10.41 4.30 -17.58
C SER A 181 -10.22 5.79 -17.86
N LEU A 182 -10.16 6.64 -16.83
CA LEU A 182 -9.89 8.08 -17.01
C LEU A 182 -8.43 8.36 -17.45
N TYR A 183 -7.53 7.42 -17.19
CA TYR A 183 -6.09 7.58 -17.36
C TYR A 183 -5.49 6.63 -18.40
N THR A 184 -6.26 5.67 -18.89
CA THR A 184 -5.80 4.67 -19.86
C THR A 184 -6.63 4.75 -21.13
N PRO A 185 -6.04 4.61 -22.34
CA PRO A 185 -6.80 4.55 -23.59
C PRO A 185 -7.81 3.38 -23.55
N ARG A 186 -8.98 3.58 -24.15
CA ARG A 186 -10.07 2.56 -24.19
C ARG A 186 -9.69 1.26 -24.91
N ASP A 187 -8.61 1.25 -25.68
CA ASP A 187 -8.16 0.12 -26.50
C ASP A 187 -6.94 -0.62 -25.92
N GLY A 188 -6.64 -0.44 -24.63
CA GLY A 188 -5.42 -0.90 -24.02
C GLY A 188 -5.41 -2.36 -23.58
N VAL A 189 -5.04 -3.25 -24.48
CA VAL A 189 -4.36 -4.49 -24.10
C VAL A 189 -2.92 -4.12 -23.76
N PHE A 190 -2.59 -3.92 -22.50
CA PHE A 190 -1.23 -3.66 -22.04
C PHE A 190 -0.46 -4.99 -21.99
N VAL A 191 0.05 -5.43 -23.15
CA VAL A 191 1.02 -6.50 -23.20
C VAL A 191 2.31 -5.98 -22.59
N SER A 192 2.73 -6.53 -21.46
CA SER A 192 4.06 -6.31 -20.92
C SER A 192 5.10 -6.80 -21.94
N ASP A 193 5.92 -5.88 -22.46
CA ASP A 193 7.03 -6.20 -23.37
C ASP A 193 8.23 -6.72 -22.55
N ASP A 194 8.02 -7.80 -21.83
CA ASP A 194 9.03 -8.47 -20.98
C ASP A 194 9.68 -9.67 -21.71
N ARG A 195 9.72 -9.62 -23.07
CA ARG A 195 10.39 -10.63 -23.89
C ARG A 195 11.79 -10.25 -24.38
N ARG A 196 12.45 -9.27 -23.76
CA ARG A 196 13.84 -8.90 -24.10
C ARG A 196 14.76 -8.86 -22.89
N SER A 197 15.01 -10.03 -22.30
CA SER A 197 16.26 -10.27 -21.55
C SER A 197 16.52 -11.76 -21.38
N LYS A 198 16.71 -12.44 -22.54
CA LYS A 198 17.47 -13.67 -22.63
C LYS A 198 18.41 -13.54 -23.82
N VAL A 199 19.56 -12.95 -23.58
CA VAL A 199 20.84 -13.23 -24.24
C VAL A 199 21.92 -12.97 -23.22
#